data_58eba365ed787a59d13d399d2a52b269
#
_entry.id   58eba365ed787a59d13d399d2a52b269
#
_cell.length_a   1.000
_cell.length_b   1.000
_cell.length_c   1.000
_cell.angle_alpha   90.00
_cell.angle_beta   90.00
_cell.angle_gamma   90.00
#
_symmetry.space_group_name_H-M   'P 1'
#
loop_
_entity.id
_entity.type
_entity.pdbx_description
1 polymer ?
#
loop_
_entity_poly.entity_id
_entity_poly.type
_entity_poly.pdbx_seq_one_letter_code
_entity_poly.pdbx_strand_id
1 'polypeptide(L)'
;MINIENGDPIVLTKALISCRSVTPHNDGAIEQLSHWLSEMGFKCDILNFKEDGTDDVLNLWARIGNEEGPALCFAGHTDVVPEGDETRWSTDPFAANEIDGKIIGRGATDMKGAIASFVSAT
;
A
#
# COMPACT_ATOMS: atom_id res chain seq x y z
N MET A 1 -9.59 9.75 1.34
CA MET A 1 -9.15 8.39 1.72
C MET A 1 -10.35 7.46 1.57
N ILE A 2 -10.10 6.24 1.13
CA ILE A 2 -11.15 5.21 1.00
C ILE A 2 -11.29 4.52 2.35
N ASN A 3 -12.51 4.39 2.85
CA ASN A 3 -12.79 3.69 4.10
C ASN A 3 -12.63 2.18 3.93
N ILE A 4 -12.28 1.48 5.01
CA ILE A 4 -12.08 0.02 5.03
C ILE A 4 -13.40 -0.77 5.05
N GLU A 5 -14.52 -0.19 4.65
CA GLU A 5 -15.81 -0.86 4.66
C GLU A 5 -15.72 -2.28 4.03
N ASN A 6 -15.91 -3.29 4.87
CA ASN A 6 -15.87 -4.72 4.57
C ASN A 6 -14.49 -5.36 4.30
N GLY A 7 -13.37 -4.62 4.36
CA GLY A 7 -12.02 -5.21 4.22
C GLY A 7 -11.79 -5.98 2.91
N ASP A 8 -12.52 -5.67 1.83
CA ASP A 8 -12.39 -6.37 0.55
C ASP A 8 -10.98 -6.15 -0.05
N PRO A 9 -10.16 -7.20 -0.19
CA PRO A 9 -8.80 -7.08 -0.69
C PRO A 9 -8.73 -6.52 -2.11
N ILE A 10 -9.76 -6.70 -2.93
CA ILE A 10 -9.83 -6.13 -4.29
C ILE A 10 -9.96 -4.61 -4.21
N VAL A 11 -10.84 -4.11 -3.36
CA VAL A 11 -11.04 -2.67 -3.16
C VAL A 11 -9.76 -2.04 -2.60
N LEU A 12 -9.15 -2.68 -1.59
CA LEU A 12 -7.90 -2.20 -0.98
C LEU A 12 -6.74 -2.20 -1.99
N THR A 13 -6.62 -3.24 -2.80
CA THR A 13 -5.59 -3.32 -3.85
C THR A 13 -5.75 -2.19 -4.86
N LYS A 14 -6.96 -1.97 -5.35
CA LYS A 14 -7.25 -0.88 -6.30
C LYS A 14 -6.93 0.49 -5.70
N ALA A 15 -7.28 0.72 -4.45
CA ALA A 15 -6.96 1.96 -3.75
C ALA A 15 -5.46 2.21 -3.65
N LEU A 16 -4.67 1.18 -3.29
CA LEU A 16 -3.22 1.29 -3.23
C LEU A 16 -2.58 1.50 -4.61
N ILE A 17 -3.07 0.85 -5.67
CA ILE A 17 -2.58 1.06 -7.03
C ILE A 17 -2.83 2.50 -7.47
N SER A 18 -3.97 3.08 -7.12
CA SER A 18 -4.31 4.48 -7.46
C SER A 18 -3.41 5.51 -6.77
N CYS A 19 -2.77 5.16 -5.65
CA CYS A 19 -1.63 5.90 -5.14
C CYS A 19 -0.42 5.53 -6.01
N ARG A 20 0.04 6.41 -6.91
CA ARG A 20 1.13 6.06 -7.85
C ARG A 20 2.36 5.54 -7.13
N SER A 21 2.80 6.20 -6.08
CA SER A 21 3.92 5.86 -5.20
C SER A 21 5.16 5.34 -5.94
N VAL A 22 5.47 5.96 -7.08
CA VAL A 22 6.71 5.68 -7.83
C VAL A 22 7.88 6.24 -7.04
N THR A 23 8.82 5.36 -6.67
CA THR A 23 10.01 5.73 -5.86
C THR A 23 10.68 7.00 -6.36
N PRO A 24 10.95 8.00 -5.49
CA PRO A 24 10.87 8.00 -4.02
C PRO A 24 9.53 8.52 -3.45
N HIS A 25 8.54 8.80 -4.30
CA HIS A 25 7.27 9.41 -3.90
C HIS A 25 6.38 8.40 -3.18
N ASN A 26 5.60 8.90 -2.21
CA ASN A 26 4.63 8.12 -1.44
C ASN A 26 3.21 8.22 -2.02
N ASP A 27 2.85 9.38 -2.56
CA ASP A 27 1.55 9.68 -3.19
C ASP A 27 0.34 9.24 -2.36
N GLY A 28 0.44 9.30 -1.04
CA GLY A 28 -0.63 8.98 -0.10
C GLY A 28 -0.79 7.51 0.27
N ALA A 29 0.06 6.62 -0.21
CA ALA A 29 -0.06 5.18 0.05
C ALA A 29 0.15 4.82 1.54
N ILE A 30 1.12 5.45 2.19
CA ILE A 30 1.41 5.25 3.62
C ILE A 30 0.28 5.81 4.49
N GLU A 31 -0.23 6.97 4.17
CA GLU A 31 -1.35 7.60 4.88
C GLU A 31 -2.64 6.77 4.74
N GLN A 32 -2.90 6.21 3.56
CA GLN A 32 -4.04 5.35 3.33
C GLN A 32 -3.95 4.06 4.17
N LEU A 33 -2.77 3.42 4.23
CA LEU A 33 -2.55 2.26 5.08
C LEU A 33 -2.67 2.60 6.57
N SER A 34 -2.08 3.71 7.00
CA SER A 34 -2.18 4.18 8.39
C SER A 34 -3.64 4.41 8.80
N HIS A 35 -4.44 4.98 7.91
CA HIS A 35 -5.87 5.19 8.14
C HIS A 35 -6.59 3.85 8.34
N TRP A 36 -6.46 2.89 7.42
CA TRP A 36 -7.11 1.59 7.52
C TRP A 36 -6.73 0.84 8.79
N LEU A 37 -5.43 0.74 9.07
CA LEU A 37 -4.95 0.03 10.25
C LEU A 37 -5.39 0.71 11.56
N SER A 38 -5.45 2.04 11.59
CA SER A 38 -5.96 2.78 12.74
C SER A 38 -7.45 2.50 12.99
N GLU A 39 -8.27 2.43 11.93
CA GLU A 39 -9.69 2.06 12.06
C GLU A 39 -9.87 0.62 12.59
N MET A 40 -8.92 -0.27 12.30
CA MET A 40 -8.87 -1.64 12.84
C MET A 40 -8.31 -1.73 14.27
N GLY A 41 -7.92 -0.61 14.86
CA GLY A 41 -7.41 -0.55 16.23
C GLY A 41 -5.90 -0.69 16.37
N PHE A 42 -5.14 -0.62 15.28
CA PHE A 42 -3.68 -0.55 15.36
C PHE A 42 -3.22 0.81 15.86
N LYS A 43 -2.17 0.82 16.66
CA LYS A 43 -1.37 2.00 16.91
C LYS A 43 -0.42 2.18 15.73
N CYS A 44 -0.55 3.31 15.04
CA CYS A 44 0.19 3.62 13.81
C CYS A 44 1.12 4.81 14.03
N ASP A 45 2.39 4.65 13.62
CA ASP A 45 3.41 5.69 13.64
C ASP A 45 3.97 5.85 12.23
N ILE A 46 3.80 7.02 11.61
CA ILE A 46 4.43 7.35 10.34
C ILE A 46 5.81 7.94 10.62
N LEU A 47 6.84 7.27 10.13
CA LEU A 47 8.23 7.62 10.32
C LEU A 47 8.78 8.24 9.03
N ASN A 48 9.29 9.45 9.11
CA ASN A 48 9.94 10.12 7.98
C ASN A 48 11.46 10.04 8.13
N PHE A 49 12.10 9.24 7.29
CA PHE A 49 13.55 9.12 7.25
C PHE A 49 14.12 10.15 6.27
N LYS A 50 15.11 10.90 6.76
CA LYS A 50 15.73 12.00 6.04
C LYS A 50 17.25 11.87 6.10
N GLU A 51 17.91 12.14 4.97
CA GLU A 51 19.35 12.26 4.88
C GLU A 51 19.69 13.38 3.89
N ASP A 52 20.70 14.18 4.21
CA ASP A 52 21.12 15.30 3.35
C ASP A 52 21.49 14.81 1.95
N GLY A 53 20.87 15.42 0.93
CA GLY A 53 21.11 15.09 -0.47
C GLY A 53 20.31 13.92 -1.03
N THR A 54 19.38 13.35 -0.23
CA THR A 54 18.44 12.33 -0.67
C THR A 54 17.00 12.79 -0.50
N ASP A 55 16.06 12.11 -1.16
CA ASP A 55 14.63 12.32 -0.94
C ASP A 55 14.20 11.73 0.41
N ASP A 56 13.21 12.35 1.02
CA ASP A 56 12.58 11.84 2.23
C ASP A 56 11.85 10.53 1.94
N VAL A 57 11.93 9.56 2.85
CA VAL A 57 11.24 8.28 2.73
C VAL A 57 10.31 8.07 3.91
N LEU A 58 8.99 7.96 3.63
CA LEU A 58 7.99 7.64 4.63
C LEU A 58 7.89 6.14 4.83
N ASN A 59 7.84 5.73 6.10
CA ASN A 59 7.57 4.37 6.51
C ASN A 59 6.41 4.35 7.51
N LEU A 60 5.66 3.28 7.54
CA LEU A 60 4.62 3.04 8.53
C LEU A 60 5.05 1.91 9.47
N TRP A 61 5.01 2.19 10.76
CA TRP A 61 5.06 1.19 11.80
C TRP A 61 3.68 1.09 12.45
N ALA A 62 3.08 -0.09 12.41
CA ALA A 62 1.77 -0.32 12.99
C ALA A 62 1.79 -1.56 13.88
N ARG A 63 1.13 -1.49 15.04
CA ARG A 63 1.09 -2.58 16.00
C ARG A 63 -0.29 -2.69 16.64
N ILE A 64 -0.75 -3.92 16.86
CA ILE A 64 -1.97 -4.25 17.60
C ILE A 64 -1.65 -5.33 18.64
N GLY A 65 -2.42 -5.39 19.71
CA GLY A 65 -2.28 -6.38 20.78
C GLY A 65 -1.32 -5.97 21.88
N ASN A 66 -0.92 -6.94 22.69
CA ASN A 66 -0.05 -6.74 23.85
C ASN A 66 1.39 -6.50 23.43
N GLU A 67 2.14 -5.85 24.32
CA GLU A 67 3.59 -5.69 24.13
C GLU A 67 4.40 -6.92 24.59
N GLU A 68 3.76 -7.84 25.28
CA GLU A 68 4.38 -9.04 25.82
C GLU A 68 4.14 -10.26 24.92
N GLY A 69 5.18 -11.08 24.74
CA GLY A 69 5.11 -12.34 24.00
C GLY A 69 5.51 -12.24 22.53
N PRO A 70 5.38 -13.35 21.79
CA PRO A 70 5.76 -13.39 20.38
C PRO A 70 4.80 -12.57 19.52
N ALA A 71 5.35 -11.90 18.51
CA ALA A 71 4.58 -11.12 17.55
C ALA A 71 4.78 -11.65 16.13
N LEU A 72 3.72 -11.67 15.33
CA LEU A 72 3.80 -11.84 13.90
C LEU A 72 4.05 -10.47 13.26
N CYS A 73 5.10 -10.36 12.47
CA CYS A 73 5.42 -9.14 11.73
C CYS A 73 5.24 -9.38 10.24
N PHE A 74 4.43 -8.56 9.61
CA PHE A 74 4.35 -8.45 8.16
C PHE A 74 5.22 -7.27 7.70
N ALA A 75 6.14 -7.52 6.77
CA ALA A 75 6.97 -6.50 6.16
C ALA A 75 6.65 -6.39 4.66
N GLY A 76 6.41 -5.18 4.19
CA GLY A 76 6.09 -4.91 2.79
C GLY A 76 6.51 -3.49 2.39
N HIS A 77 6.45 -3.22 1.08
CA HIS A 77 6.70 -1.89 0.53
C HIS A 77 5.53 -1.41 -0.31
N THR A 78 5.24 -0.12 -0.24
CA THR A 78 4.15 0.53 -1.01
C THR A 78 4.64 1.19 -2.28
N ASP A 79 5.95 1.48 -2.34
CA ASP A 79 6.55 2.09 -3.52
C ASP A 79 6.65 1.08 -4.67
N VAL A 80 6.69 1.62 -5.87
CA VAL A 80 6.79 0.85 -7.11
C VAL A 80 7.85 1.46 -8.02
N VAL A 81 8.38 0.63 -8.92
CA VAL A 81 9.21 1.12 -10.02
C VAL A 81 8.34 1.85 -11.06
N PRO A 82 8.92 2.76 -11.88
CA PRO A 82 8.18 3.40 -12.96
C PRO A 82 7.45 2.42 -13.87
N GLU A 83 6.35 2.85 -14.43
CA GLU A 83 5.49 2.06 -15.34
C GLU A 83 6.19 1.62 -16.62
N GLY A 84 7.26 2.33 -17.02
CA GLY A 84 7.96 2.08 -18.27
C GLY A 84 7.21 2.63 -19.48
N ASP A 85 7.24 1.89 -20.59
CA ASP A 85 6.55 2.28 -21.81
C ASP A 85 5.03 2.07 -21.66
N GLU A 86 4.29 3.17 -21.51
CA GLU A 86 2.83 3.15 -21.32
C GLU A 86 2.08 2.52 -22.50
N THR A 87 2.65 2.53 -23.71
CA THR A 87 2.00 1.92 -24.89
C THR A 87 1.89 0.41 -24.79
N ARG A 88 2.65 -0.21 -23.89
CA ARG A 88 2.64 -1.66 -23.64
C ARG A 88 1.60 -2.10 -22.61
N TRP A 89 0.92 -1.14 -21.97
CA TRP A 89 -0.16 -1.44 -21.05
C TRP A 89 -1.49 -1.50 -21.78
N SER A 90 -2.33 -2.45 -21.42
CA SER A 90 -3.68 -2.57 -21.97
C SER A 90 -4.65 -1.51 -21.42
N THR A 91 -4.28 -0.86 -20.35
CA THR A 91 -5.01 0.22 -19.67
C THR A 91 -4.02 1.09 -18.88
N ASP A 92 -4.46 2.23 -18.37
CA ASP A 92 -3.64 3.07 -17.48
C ASP A 92 -3.10 2.24 -16.32
N PRO A 93 -1.76 2.20 -16.11
CA PRO A 93 -1.12 1.38 -15.08
C PRO A 93 -1.50 1.77 -13.64
N PHE A 94 -2.10 2.92 -13.41
CA PHE A 94 -2.51 3.38 -12.08
C PHE A 94 -4.03 3.49 -11.91
N ALA A 95 -4.82 3.17 -12.94
CA ALA A 95 -6.29 3.17 -12.86
C ALA A 95 -6.85 1.93 -12.13
N ALA A 96 -6.04 0.90 -11.93
CA ALA A 96 -6.44 -0.36 -11.28
C ALA A 96 -7.68 -1.01 -11.90
N ASN A 97 -7.78 -0.98 -13.23
CA ASN A 97 -8.90 -1.55 -13.95
C ASN A 97 -8.96 -3.07 -13.78
N GLU A 98 -10.17 -3.58 -13.71
CA GLU A 98 -10.42 -5.01 -13.68
C GLU A 98 -10.82 -5.48 -15.08
N ILE A 99 -10.05 -6.41 -15.63
CA ILE A 99 -10.25 -6.97 -16.99
C ILE A 99 -10.18 -8.49 -16.87
N ASP A 100 -11.22 -9.18 -17.29
CA ASP A 100 -11.32 -10.65 -17.26
C ASP A 100 -10.99 -11.25 -15.88
N GLY A 101 -11.48 -10.62 -14.81
CA GLY A 101 -11.27 -11.06 -13.42
C GLY A 101 -9.85 -10.83 -12.89
N LYS A 102 -9.07 -9.97 -13.54
CA LYS A 102 -7.72 -9.60 -13.12
C LYS A 102 -7.61 -8.10 -12.93
N ILE A 103 -6.98 -7.69 -11.83
CA ILE A 103 -6.62 -6.29 -11.62
C ILE A 103 -5.34 -5.98 -12.40
N ILE A 104 -5.43 -5.05 -13.33
CA ILE A 104 -4.29 -4.60 -14.12
C ILE A 104 -3.76 -3.31 -13.52
N GLY A 105 -2.49 -3.30 -13.11
CA GLY A 105 -1.87 -2.09 -12.57
C GLY A 105 -0.43 -2.28 -12.11
N ARG A 106 0.33 -1.19 -12.11
CA ARG A 106 1.70 -1.17 -11.56
C ARG A 106 1.65 -1.43 -10.06
N GLY A 107 2.42 -2.41 -9.60
CA GLY A 107 2.44 -2.82 -8.19
C GLY A 107 1.32 -3.78 -7.78
N ALA A 108 0.43 -4.20 -8.67
CA ALA A 108 -0.63 -5.16 -8.35
C ALA A 108 -0.06 -6.46 -7.76
N THR A 109 0.97 -7.02 -8.37
CA THR A 109 1.65 -8.25 -7.94
C THR A 109 2.76 -7.96 -6.93
N ASP A 110 3.54 -6.91 -7.12
CA ASP A 110 4.70 -6.53 -6.31
C ASP A 110 4.56 -5.08 -5.84
N MET A 111 4.04 -4.85 -4.59
CA MET A 111 3.41 -5.90 -3.77
C MET A 111 2.11 -5.40 -3.13
N LYS A 112 1.41 -4.43 -3.78
CA LYS A 112 0.19 -3.81 -3.22
C LYS A 112 -0.95 -4.82 -2.99
N GLY A 113 -1.06 -5.85 -3.85
CA GLY A 113 -2.02 -6.94 -3.66
C GLY A 113 -1.73 -7.77 -2.40
N ALA A 114 -0.46 -8.05 -2.10
CA ALA A 114 -0.08 -8.76 -0.87
C ALA A 114 -0.37 -7.92 0.37
N ILE A 115 -0.09 -6.61 0.34
CA ILE A 115 -0.42 -5.69 1.43
C ILE A 115 -1.93 -5.66 1.67
N ALA A 116 -2.74 -5.50 0.62
CA ALA A 116 -4.19 -5.49 0.71
C ALA A 116 -4.74 -6.80 1.29
N SER A 117 -4.18 -7.94 0.87
CA SER A 117 -4.55 -9.26 1.39
C SER A 117 -4.22 -9.41 2.88
N PHE A 118 -3.07 -8.91 3.33
CA PHE A 118 -2.72 -8.89 4.74
C PHE A 118 -3.70 -8.02 5.54
N VAL A 119 -3.96 -6.79 5.10
CA VAL A 119 -4.92 -5.89 5.77
C VAL A 119 -6.30 -6.51 5.85
N SER A 120 -6.76 -7.15 4.77
CA SER A 120 -8.05 -7.83 4.74
C SER A 120 -8.14 -9.03 5.69
N ALA A 121 -7.02 -9.70 5.97
CA ALA A 121 -6.98 -10.91 6.81
C ALA A 121 -6.80 -10.60 8.31
N THR A 122 -6.52 -9.35 8.68
CA THR A 122 -6.29 -8.91 10.07
C THR A 122 -7.58 -8.53 10.77
#